data_272a2f078bf543376dffac09c879478d
#
_entry.id   272a2f078bf543376dffac09c879478d
#
_cell.length_a   1.000
_cell.length_b   1.000
_cell.length_c   1.000
_cell.angle_alpha   90.00
_cell.angle_beta   90.00
_cell.angle_gamma   90.00
#
_symmetry.space_group_name_H-M   'P 1'
#
loop_
_entity.id
_entity.type
_entity.pdbx_description
1 polymer ?
#
loop_
_entity_poly.entity_id
_entity_poly.type
_entity_poly.pdbx_seq_one_letter_code
_entity_poly.pdbx_strand_id
1 'polypeptide(L)'
;MTEELLAYKRMPLWTAETMPEAVKRKHNTKVGTWGKITVLKGRLKFVEMSEEGEELVEHIFEAGQDNPFAQPQAWHRVEALTDDLEWYLEFYCRPEDYFPKKYGSNPVHSEVLEAMQTVRPGRALDLGCGQGRNALFLAKQGFEVTAVDQNELALEILRSIVEQEDLDLSVGSYDINSASLTQTYDL
;
A
#
# COMPACT_ATOMS: atom_id res chain seq x y z
N MET A 1 16.38 -10.75 4.48
CA MET A 1 15.20 -10.77 3.58
C MET A 1 14.87 -9.33 3.26
N THR A 2 14.87 -8.95 2.00
CA THR A 2 14.36 -7.63 1.59
C THR A 2 12.88 -7.59 1.89
N GLU A 3 12.45 -6.62 2.67
CA GLU A 3 11.05 -6.39 3.01
C GLU A 3 10.27 -6.16 1.69
N GLU A 4 9.24 -6.97 1.44
CA GLU A 4 8.42 -6.81 0.23
C GLU A 4 7.52 -5.58 0.42
N LEU A 5 7.68 -4.59 -0.45
CA LEU A 5 6.86 -3.38 -0.45
C LEU A 5 5.87 -3.42 -1.62
N LEU A 6 4.63 -3.02 -1.35
CA LEU A 6 3.54 -2.96 -2.33
C LEU A 6 3.23 -1.50 -2.71
N ALA A 7 3.17 -1.23 -4.02
CA ALA A 7 2.72 0.07 -4.52
C ALA A 7 1.21 0.23 -4.30
N TYR A 8 0.78 1.23 -3.52
CA TYR A 8 -0.63 1.46 -3.25
C TYR A 8 -1.18 2.73 -3.90
N LYS A 9 -0.30 3.64 -4.35
CA LYS A 9 -0.71 4.88 -5.00
C LYS A 9 0.35 5.36 -5.97
N ARG A 10 -0.07 5.72 -7.18
CA ARG A 10 0.76 6.42 -8.17
C ARG A 10 0.25 7.83 -8.37
N MET A 11 1.15 8.79 -8.36
CA MET A 11 0.86 10.19 -8.65
C MET A 11 0.83 10.42 -10.16
N PRO A 12 0.18 11.50 -10.63
CA PRO A 12 0.23 11.87 -12.03
C PRO A 12 1.67 12.06 -12.54
N LEU A 13 1.83 12.02 -13.85
CA LEU A 13 3.06 12.45 -14.50
C LEU A 13 3.25 13.95 -14.28
N TRP A 14 4.44 14.33 -13.83
CA TRP A 14 4.84 15.72 -13.65
C TRP A 14 6.00 16.08 -14.59
N THR A 15 5.99 17.34 -15.02
CA THR A 15 7.09 17.99 -15.74
C THR A 15 7.78 19.00 -14.83
N ALA A 16 8.85 19.65 -15.33
CA ALA A 16 9.49 20.77 -14.62
C ALA A 16 8.50 21.89 -14.27
N GLU A 17 7.50 22.14 -15.14
CA GLU A 17 6.48 23.18 -14.95
C GLU A 17 5.33 22.74 -14.04
N THR A 18 4.88 21.47 -14.16
CA THR A 18 3.68 20.97 -13.45
C THR A 18 3.98 20.33 -12.10
N MET A 19 5.26 20.21 -11.74
CA MET A 19 5.69 19.69 -10.44
C MET A 19 5.12 20.55 -9.31
N PRO A 20 4.41 19.95 -8.31
CA PRO A 20 3.82 20.71 -7.21
C PRO A 20 4.86 21.46 -6.38
N GLU A 21 4.53 22.68 -5.98
CA GLU A 21 5.40 23.48 -5.11
C GLU A 21 5.72 22.80 -3.77
N ALA A 22 4.82 21.95 -3.29
CA ALA A 22 5.01 21.21 -2.05
C ALA A 22 6.23 20.28 -2.08
N VAL A 23 6.52 19.64 -3.23
CA VAL A 23 7.66 18.71 -3.37
C VAL A 23 8.99 19.46 -3.58
N LYS A 24 8.95 20.72 -4.04
CA LYS A 24 10.14 21.58 -4.20
C LYS A 24 10.65 22.11 -2.86
N ARG A 25 9.82 22.07 -1.83
CA ARG A 25 10.16 22.49 -0.47
C ARG A 25 10.43 21.27 0.40
N LYS A 26 11.06 21.50 1.55
CA LYS A 26 11.27 20.47 2.56
C LYS A 26 9.94 19.79 2.93
N HIS A 27 9.87 18.49 2.74
CA HIS A 27 8.73 17.65 3.07
C HIS A 27 9.20 16.23 3.42
N ASN A 28 8.29 15.40 3.89
CA ASN A 28 8.55 13.97 4.12
C ASN A 28 7.32 13.13 3.74
N THR A 29 7.48 11.82 3.73
CA THR A 29 6.38 10.87 3.60
C THR A 29 5.80 10.52 4.97
N LYS A 30 4.57 10.00 4.99
CA LYS A 30 3.94 9.52 6.23
C LYS A 30 4.67 8.30 6.79
N VAL A 31 4.42 8.00 8.07
CA VAL A 31 4.85 6.74 8.71
C VAL A 31 4.46 5.54 7.85
N GLY A 32 5.37 4.58 7.68
CA GLY A 32 5.14 3.37 6.88
C GLY A 32 4.85 3.63 5.40
N THR A 33 5.33 4.77 4.86
CA THR A 33 5.15 5.14 3.45
C THR A 33 6.50 5.42 2.82
N TRP A 34 6.91 4.59 1.88
CA TRP A 34 8.09 4.78 1.04
C TRP A 34 7.71 5.50 -0.25
N GLY A 35 8.56 6.38 -0.72
CA GLY A 35 8.40 7.06 -2.02
C GLY A 35 9.38 6.48 -3.05
N LYS A 36 8.90 6.11 -4.25
CA LYS A 36 9.73 5.69 -5.37
C LYS A 36 9.58 6.68 -6.52
N ILE A 37 10.65 7.39 -6.84
CA ILE A 37 10.69 8.32 -7.97
C ILE A 37 11.17 7.59 -9.21
N THR A 38 10.41 7.71 -10.29
CA THR A 38 10.81 7.23 -11.62
C THR A 38 10.91 8.42 -12.56
N VAL A 39 12.10 8.65 -13.10
CA VAL A 39 12.36 9.66 -14.13
C VAL A 39 12.26 9.00 -15.50
N LEU A 40 11.40 9.54 -16.36
CA LEU A 40 11.20 9.07 -17.74
C LEU A 40 12.06 9.84 -18.75
N LYS A 41 12.31 11.14 -18.46
CA LYS A 41 13.08 12.03 -19.32
C LYS A 41 13.71 13.13 -18.48
N GLY A 42 14.85 13.64 -18.92
CA GLY A 42 15.58 14.72 -18.24
C GLY A 42 16.23 14.27 -16.94
N ARG A 43 16.45 15.21 -16.03
CA ARG A 43 17.13 15.01 -14.76
C ARG A 43 16.43 15.71 -13.62
N LEU A 44 16.34 15.01 -12.48
CA LEU A 44 15.76 15.50 -11.23
C LEU A 44 16.82 15.39 -10.12
N LYS A 45 16.99 16.46 -9.34
CA LYS A 45 17.79 16.43 -8.12
C LYS A 45 16.90 16.06 -6.95
N PHE A 46 17.32 15.08 -6.16
CA PHE A 46 16.74 14.70 -4.89
C PHE A 46 17.72 15.08 -3.77
N VAL A 47 17.26 15.88 -2.82
CA VAL A 47 18.09 16.37 -1.72
C VAL A 47 17.56 15.81 -0.40
N GLU A 48 18.37 15.01 0.27
CA GLU A 48 18.11 14.57 1.64
C GLU A 48 18.37 15.75 2.61
N MET A 49 17.50 15.90 3.60
CA MET A 49 17.55 17.02 4.53
C MET A 49 17.47 16.56 5.97
N SER A 50 18.04 17.34 6.87
CA SER A 50 17.82 17.18 8.30
C SER A 50 16.44 17.68 8.74
N GLU A 51 16.04 17.39 9.98
CA GLU A 51 14.80 17.89 10.56
C GLU A 51 14.84 19.43 10.69
N GLU A 52 16.01 20.01 10.90
CA GLU A 52 16.25 21.47 10.98
C GLU A 52 16.21 22.14 9.59
N GLY A 53 16.31 21.35 8.50
CA GLY A 53 16.26 21.85 7.12
C GLY A 53 17.61 22.02 6.46
N GLU A 54 18.67 21.45 7.04
CA GLU A 54 19.99 21.43 6.41
C GLU A 54 20.02 20.41 5.30
N GLU A 55 20.68 20.73 4.18
CA GLU A 55 20.91 19.81 3.07
C GLU A 55 22.05 18.86 3.43
N LEU A 56 21.79 17.55 3.38
CA LEU A 56 22.75 16.53 3.80
C LEU A 56 23.42 15.86 2.61
N VAL A 57 22.62 15.32 1.67
CA VAL A 57 23.12 14.59 0.49
C VAL A 57 22.27 14.96 -0.71
N GLU A 58 22.93 15.14 -1.85
CA GLU A 58 22.29 15.34 -3.15
C GLU A 58 22.43 14.08 -4.02
N HIS A 59 21.34 13.69 -4.66
CA HIS A 59 21.29 12.62 -5.66
C HIS A 59 20.73 13.18 -6.96
N ILE A 60 21.29 12.75 -8.09
CA ILE A 60 20.74 13.07 -9.41
C ILE A 60 20.09 11.81 -9.95
N PHE A 61 18.80 11.91 -10.24
CA PHE A 61 18.00 10.85 -10.84
C PHE A 61 17.80 11.12 -12.32
N GLU A 62 18.07 10.12 -13.15
CA GLU A 62 17.98 10.18 -14.61
C GLU A 62 17.10 9.06 -15.16
N ALA A 63 16.66 9.21 -16.41
CA ALA A 63 15.85 8.19 -17.07
C ALA A 63 16.60 6.84 -17.15
N GLY A 64 15.85 5.76 -16.86
CA GLY A 64 16.38 4.38 -16.89
C GLY A 64 17.17 3.94 -15.67
N GLN A 65 17.32 4.80 -14.66
CA GLN A 65 17.93 4.43 -13.38
C GLN A 65 16.91 3.81 -12.42
N ASP A 66 17.35 2.82 -11.66
CA ASP A 66 16.60 2.30 -10.52
C ASP A 66 16.95 3.11 -9.26
N ASN A 67 16.21 4.20 -9.05
CA ASN A 67 16.46 5.11 -7.93
C ASN A 67 16.11 4.44 -6.59
N PRO A 68 16.79 4.80 -5.48
CA PRO A 68 16.46 4.30 -4.15
C PRO A 68 15.08 4.79 -3.71
N PHE A 69 14.52 4.11 -2.72
CA PHE A 69 13.30 4.57 -2.04
C PHE A 69 13.62 5.74 -1.11
N ALA A 70 12.83 6.81 -1.18
CA ALA A 70 12.73 7.76 -0.09
C ALA A 70 12.09 7.06 1.13
N GLN A 71 12.81 7.05 2.24
CA GLN A 71 12.38 6.35 3.46
C GLN A 71 11.21 7.06 4.15
N PRO A 72 10.35 6.32 4.89
CA PRO A 72 9.29 6.91 5.69
C PRO A 72 9.84 8.00 6.61
N GLN A 73 9.14 9.15 6.65
CA GLN A 73 9.47 10.31 7.50
C GLN A 73 10.84 10.97 7.23
N ALA A 74 11.64 10.48 6.27
CA ALA A 74 12.89 11.13 5.89
C ALA A 74 12.60 12.46 5.17
N TRP A 75 13.19 13.55 5.69
CA TRP A 75 13.03 14.88 5.13
C TRP A 75 13.80 15.01 3.82
N HIS A 76 13.14 15.57 2.82
CA HIS A 76 13.76 15.77 1.51
C HIS A 76 13.04 16.86 0.69
N ARG A 77 13.63 17.25 -0.42
CA ARG A 77 13.04 18.07 -1.47
C ARG A 77 13.50 17.60 -2.83
N VAL A 78 12.80 18.00 -3.88
CA VAL A 78 13.22 17.74 -5.26
C VAL A 78 13.29 19.03 -6.07
N GLU A 79 14.13 19.02 -7.12
CA GLU A 79 14.38 20.14 -8.01
C GLU A 79 14.56 19.63 -9.45
N ALA A 80 13.88 20.27 -10.41
CA ALA A 80 14.10 20.01 -11.82
C ALA A 80 15.45 20.55 -12.26
N LEU A 81 16.31 19.72 -12.86
CA LEU A 81 17.61 20.15 -13.41
C LEU A 81 17.56 20.43 -14.90
N THR A 82 16.53 19.93 -15.60
CA THR A 82 16.34 20.13 -17.03
C THR A 82 14.90 20.49 -17.35
N ASP A 83 14.69 21.32 -18.37
CA ASP A 83 13.36 21.79 -18.77
C ASP A 83 12.49 20.67 -19.35
N ASP A 84 13.12 19.61 -19.89
CA ASP A 84 12.47 18.45 -20.48
C ASP A 84 12.15 17.34 -19.48
N LEU A 85 12.23 17.62 -18.15
CA LEU A 85 11.95 16.65 -17.09
C LEU A 85 10.53 16.10 -17.20
N GLU A 86 10.43 14.76 -17.21
CA GLU A 86 9.20 14.00 -17.05
C GLU A 86 9.41 12.91 -15.99
N TRP A 87 8.57 12.87 -14.97
CA TRP A 87 8.72 11.95 -13.85
C TRP A 87 7.41 11.68 -13.13
N TYR A 88 7.34 10.61 -12.37
CA TYR A 88 6.23 10.31 -11.47
C TYR A 88 6.74 9.75 -10.14
N LEU A 89 5.85 9.77 -9.14
CA LEU A 89 6.07 9.24 -7.81
C LEU A 89 5.07 8.14 -7.51
N GLU A 90 5.55 7.03 -6.99
CA GLU A 90 4.72 5.96 -6.44
C GLU A 90 4.96 5.86 -4.94
N PHE A 91 3.87 5.63 -4.20
CA PHE A 91 3.93 5.37 -2.78
C PHE A 91 3.77 3.88 -2.52
N TYR A 92 4.66 3.37 -1.68
CA TYR A 92 4.73 1.98 -1.28
C TYR A 92 4.51 1.83 0.22
N CYS A 93 4.07 0.65 0.63
CA CYS A 93 3.90 0.28 2.04
C CYS A 93 4.14 -1.21 2.23
N ARG A 94 4.17 -1.66 3.48
CA ARG A 94 4.17 -3.07 3.82
C ARG A 94 2.84 -3.72 3.44
N PRO A 95 2.80 -5.05 3.23
CA PRO A 95 1.57 -5.76 2.84
C PRO A 95 0.39 -5.53 3.80
N GLU A 96 0.62 -5.52 5.11
CA GLU A 96 -0.41 -5.29 6.14
C GLU A 96 -1.01 -3.89 6.10
N ASP A 97 -0.28 -2.90 5.57
CA ASP A 97 -0.71 -1.51 5.45
C ASP A 97 -1.39 -1.20 4.11
N TYR A 98 -1.39 -2.14 3.15
CA TYR A 98 -1.83 -1.88 1.78
C TYR A 98 -3.29 -1.42 1.70
N PHE A 99 -4.21 -2.22 2.21
CA PHE A 99 -5.65 -1.88 2.18
C PHE A 99 -6.00 -0.67 3.04
N PRO A 100 -5.45 -0.52 4.27
CA PRO A 100 -5.60 0.71 5.05
C PRO A 100 -5.15 1.96 4.29
N LYS A 101 -4.00 1.94 3.63
CA LYS A 101 -3.48 3.10 2.89
C LYS A 101 -4.20 3.37 1.58
N LYS A 102 -4.65 2.32 0.87
CA LYS A 102 -5.29 2.45 -0.44
C LYS A 102 -6.78 2.78 -0.34
N TYR A 103 -7.49 2.13 0.58
CA TYR A 103 -8.95 2.21 0.70
C TYR A 103 -9.46 2.86 1.99
N GLY A 104 -8.56 3.19 2.92
CA GLY A 104 -8.93 3.76 4.21
C GLY A 104 -9.59 2.75 5.16
N SER A 105 -9.36 1.45 4.96
CA SER A 105 -9.86 0.41 5.85
C SER A 105 -9.17 0.45 7.21
N ASN A 106 -9.73 -0.25 8.20
CA ASN A 106 -9.04 -0.47 9.45
C ASN A 106 -7.78 -1.35 9.25
N PRO A 107 -6.75 -1.20 10.11
CA PRO A 107 -5.60 -2.08 10.12
C PRO A 107 -5.98 -3.55 10.37
N VAL A 108 -5.18 -4.46 9.83
CA VAL A 108 -5.28 -5.91 10.11
C VAL A 108 -5.14 -6.16 11.61
N HIS A 109 -5.88 -7.13 12.14
CA HIS A 109 -5.75 -7.52 13.54
C HIS A 109 -4.37 -8.09 13.84
N SER A 110 -3.82 -7.73 15.03
CA SER A 110 -2.51 -8.21 15.48
C SER A 110 -2.43 -9.72 15.57
N GLU A 111 -3.53 -10.37 15.98
CA GLU A 111 -3.64 -11.82 16.09
C GLU A 111 -3.53 -12.53 14.74
N VAL A 112 -4.05 -11.90 13.67
CA VAL A 112 -3.90 -12.40 12.30
C VAL A 112 -2.45 -12.27 11.85
N LEU A 113 -1.80 -11.13 12.12
CA LEU A 113 -0.38 -10.92 11.78
C LEU A 113 0.53 -11.89 12.55
N GLU A 114 0.20 -12.22 13.80
CA GLU A 114 0.91 -13.20 14.60
C GLU A 114 0.73 -14.62 14.04
N ALA A 115 -0.51 -15.01 13.70
CA ALA A 115 -0.80 -16.31 13.09
C ALA A 115 -0.03 -16.51 11.78
N MET A 116 0.12 -15.48 10.97
CA MET A 116 0.88 -15.52 9.70
C MET A 116 2.36 -15.87 9.87
N GLN A 117 2.92 -15.80 11.07
CA GLN A 117 4.30 -16.22 11.32
C GLN A 117 4.47 -17.75 11.29
N THR A 118 3.39 -18.50 11.50
CA THR A 118 3.41 -19.96 11.64
C THR A 118 2.48 -20.70 10.69
N VAL A 119 1.36 -20.07 10.29
CA VAL A 119 0.37 -20.65 9.37
C VAL A 119 0.79 -20.36 7.93
N ARG A 120 0.73 -21.40 7.08
CA ARG A 120 0.98 -21.25 5.64
C ARG A 120 -0.33 -21.01 4.90
N PRO A 121 -0.28 -20.39 3.72
CA PRO A 121 -1.46 -20.23 2.88
C PRO A 121 -2.22 -21.56 2.67
N GLY A 122 -3.51 -21.51 2.93
CA GLY A 122 -4.49 -22.57 2.84
C GLY A 122 -5.88 -21.96 2.79
N ARG A 123 -6.89 -22.64 3.32
CA ARG A 123 -8.25 -22.10 3.40
C ARG A 123 -8.45 -21.33 4.71
N ALA A 124 -8.94 -20.08 4.60
CA ALA A 124 -9.22 -19.23 5.74
C ALA A 124 -10.69 -18.80 5.78
N LEU A 125 -11.22 -18.69 7.00
CA LEU A 125 -12.56 -18.15 7.25
C LEU A 125 -12.45 -16.86 8.07
N ASP A 126 -12.99 -15.76 7.54
CA ASP A 126 -13.18 -14.51 8.28
C ASP A 126 -14.66 -14.40 8.66
N LEU A 127 -14.99 -14.81 9.87
CA LEU A 127 -16.34 -14.82 10.43
C LEU A 127 -16.65 -13.50 11.12
N GLY A 128 -17.65 -12.76 10.63
CA GLY A 128 -17.91 -11.39 11.06
C GLY A 128 -16.92 -10.41 10.40
N CYS A 129 -16.65 -10.62 9.11
CA CYS A 129 -15.58 -9.96 8.39
C CYS A 129 -15.75 -8.43 8.23
N GLY A 130 -16.98 -7.90 8.38
CA GLY A 130 -17.29 -6.50 8.12
C GLY A 130 -16.86 -6.10 6.69
N GLN A 131 -16.04 -5.07 6.57
CA GLN A 131 -15.47 -4.62 5.30
C GLN A 131 -14.20 -5.40 4.90
N GLY A 132 -13.88 -6.51 5.58
CA GLY A 132 -12.87 -7.47 5.17
C GLY A 132 -11.42 -7.11 5.47
N ARG A 133 -11.11 -6.34 6.53
CA ARG A 133 -9.72 -5.94 6.84
C ARG A 133 -8.76 -7.12 6.95
N ASN A 134 -9.19 -8.25 7.54
CA ASN A 134 -8.39 -9.46 7.65
C ASN A 134 -8.49 -10.30 6.38
N ALA A 135 -9.71 -10.48 5.85
CA ALA A 135 -9.96 -11.27 4.65
C ALA A 135 -9.17 -10.77 3.43
N LEU A 136 -9.17 -9.46 3.19
CA LEU A 136 -8.41 -8.82 2.11
C LEU A 136 -6.91 -9.05 2.24
N PHE A 137 -6.38 -8.88 3.47
CA PHE A 137 -4.98 -9.13 3.75
C PHE A 137 -4.60 -10.59 3.51
N LEU A 138 -5.37 -11.54 4.05
CA LEU A 138 -5.13 -12.97 3.90
C LEU A 138 -5.19 -13.40 2.42
N ALA A 139 -6.19 -12.93 1.65
CA ALA A 139 -6.28 -13.19 0.23
C ALA A 139 -5.04 -12.67 -0.53
N LYS A 140 -4.56 -11.47 -0.19
CA LYS A 140 -3.32 -10.90 -0.75
C LYS A 140 -2.07 -11.71 -0.40
N GLN A 141 -2.10 -12.45 0.72
CA GLN A 141 -1.04 -13.37 1.13
C GLN A 141 -1.20 -14.78 0.54
N GLY A 142 -2.16 -15.00 -0.36
CA GLY A 142 -2.35 -16.25 -1.10
C GLY A 142 -3.22 -17.30 -0.40
N PHE A 143 -4.02 -16.91 0.61
CA PHE A 143 -5.06 -17.77 1.17
C PHE A 143 -6.29 -17.80 0.25
N GLU A 144 -6.95 -18.97 0.16
CA GLU A 144 -8.31 -19.11 -0.34
C GLU A 144 -9.28 -18.69 0.78
N VAL A 145 -9.83 -17.46 0.67
CA VAL A 145 -10.58 -16.86 1.79
C VAL A 145 -12.08 -16.94 1.57
N THR A 146 -12.80 -17.36 2.60
CA THR A 146 -14.26 -17.19 2.73
C THR A 146 -14.53 -16.12 3.79
N ALA A 147 -15.11 -14.99 3.38
CA ALA A 147 -15.46 -13.88 4.25
C ALA A 147 -16.97 -13.76 4.38
N VAL A 148 -17.48 -13.77 5.62
CA VAL A 148 -18.91 -13.75 5.86
C VAL A 148 -19.28 -12.76 6.97
N ASP A 149 -20.42 -12.07 6.77
CA ASP A 149 -21.00 -11.13 7.74
C ASP A 149 -22.53 -11.04 7.56
N GLN A 150 -23.24 -10.48 8.53
CA GLN A 150 -24.66 -10.15 8.39
C GLN A 150 -24.90 -8.77 7.78
N ASN A 151 -23.90 -7.90 7.82
CA ASN A 151 -24.03 -6.51 7.37
C ASN A 151 -23.79 -6.41 5.84
N GLU A 152 -24.89 -6.44 5.07
CA GLU A 152 -24.83 -6.41 3.61
C GLU A 152 -24.13 -5.16 3.06
N LEU A 153 -24.27 -3.99 3.70
CA LEU A 153 -23.57 -2.78 3.27
C LEU A 153 -22.05 -2.92 3.39
N ALA A 154 -21.58 -3.60 4.44
CA ALA A 154 -20.16 -3.88 4.60
C ALA A 154 -19.67 -4.88 3.55
N LEU A 155 -20.49 -5.91 3.25
CA LEU A 155 -20.19 -6.90 2.21
C LEU A 155 -20.16 -6.31 0.80
N GLU A 156 -21.01 -5.33 0.49
CA GLU A 156 -20.99 -4.61 -0.80
C GLU A 156 -19.67 -3.86 -1.00
N ILE A 157 -19.18 -3.18 0.05
CA ILE A 157 -17.87 -2.51 0.02
C ILE A 157 -16.76 -3.54 -0.20
N LEU A 158 -16.79 -4.65 0.52
CA LEU A 158 -15.80 -5.72 0.39
C LEU A 158 -15.78 -6.29 -1.03
N ARG A 159 -16.95 -6.63 -1.60
CA ARG A 159 -17.05 -7.16 -2.98
C ARG A 159 -16.45 -6.19 -4.00
N SER A 160 -16.69 -4.88 -3.84
CA SER A 160 -16.13 -3.86 -4.73
C SER A 160 -14.59 -3.84 -4.67
N ILE A 161 -13.99 -3.99 -3.49
CA ILE A 161 -12.53 -4.06 -3.33
C ILE A 161 -11.99 -5.35 -3.93
N VAL A 162 -12.64 -6.49 -3.68
CA VAL A 162 -12.26 -7.81 -4.22
C VAL A 162 -12.20 -7.77 -5.74
N GLU A 163 -13.23 -7.18 -6.38
CA GLU A 163 -13.28 -7.02 -7.84
C GLU A 163 -12.16 -6.11 -8.36
N GLN A 164 -11.92 -4.96 -7.70
CA GLN A 164 -10.87 -4.01 -8.11
C GLN A 164 -9.45 -4.57 -7.97
N GLU A 165 -9.24 -5.47 -7.01
CA GLU A 165 -7.93 -6.06 -6.70
C GLU A 165 -7.74 -7.44 -7.34
N ASP A 166 -8.74 -7.97 -8.01
CA ASP A 166 -8.74 -9.32 -8.62
C ASP A 166 -8.32 -10.39 -7.61
N LEU A 167 -8.98 -10.42 -6.43
CA LEU A 167 -8.63 -11.33 -5.35
C LEU A 167 -9.47 -12.61 -5.39
N ASP A 168 -8.84 -13.74 -5.10
CA ASP A 168 -9.53 -15.02 -4.85
C ASP A 168 -10.11 -15.04 -3.42
N LEU A 169 -11.28 -14.38 -3.27
CA LEU A 169 -11.97 -14.21 -2.01
C LEU A 169 -13.48 -14.35 -2.21
N SER A 170 -14.09 -15.32 -1.54
CA SER A 170 -15.53 -15.53 -1.55
C SER A 170 -16.21 -14.70 -0.47
N VAL A 171 -17.22 -13.90 -0.85
CA VAL A 171 -17.96 -13.01 0.06
C VAL A 171 -19.42 -13.43 0.14
N GLY A 172 -19.89 -13.73 1.34
CA GLY A 172 -21.26 -14.19 1.57
C GLY A 172 -21.94 -13.61 2.80
N SER A 173 -23.29 -13.56 2.76
CA SER A 173 -24.07 -13.27 3.96
C SER A 173 -24.21 -14.52 4.83
N TYR A 174 -23.99 -14.38 6.13
CA TYR A 174 -24.08 -15.50 7.06
C TYR A 174 -24.49 -15.02 8.45
N ASP A 175 -25.52 -15.66 9.01
CA ASP A 175 -25.94 -15.46 10.40
C ASP A 175 -25.49 -16.64 11.26
N ILE A 176 -24.55 -16.41 12.15
CA ILE A 176 -23.96 -17.41 13.05
C ILE A 176 -25.02 -18.05 13.98
N ASN A 177 -26.17 -17.38 14.20
CA ASN A 177 -27.23 -17.92 15.05
C ASN A 177 -28.16 -18.90 14.29
N SER A 178 -28.16 -18.88 12.97
CA SER A 178 -29.12 -19.62 12.15
C SER A 178 -28.54 -20.81 11.40
N ALA A 179 -27.22 -20.92 11.29
CA ALA A 179 -26.58 -21.96 10.49
C ALA A 179 -25.29 -22.50 11.17
N SER A 180 -24.92 -23.72 10.80
CA SER A 180 -23.65 -24.35 11.21
C SER A 180 -22.68 -24.35 10.04
N LEU A 181 -21.41 -24.09 10.32
CA LEU A 181 -20.33 -24.27 9.35
C LEU A 181 -20.11 -25.76 9.08
N THR A 182 -20.08 -26.15 7.80
CA THR A 182 -19.90 -27.56 7.37
C THR A 182 -18.51 -27.80 6.78
N GLN A 183 -17.75 -26.75 6.55
CA GLN A 183 -16.40 -26.81 6.00
C GLN A 183 -15.34 -26.66 7.10
N THR A 184 -14.14 -27.12 6.83
CA THR A 184 -12.97 -26.96 7.69
C THR A 184 -12.01 -25.95 7.07
N TYR A 185 -11.34 -25.17 7.90
CA TYR A 185 -10.40 -24.14 7.51
C TYR A 185 -9.07 -24.35 8.24
N ASP A 186 -8.00 -23.77 7.70
CA ASP A 186 -6.65 -23.84 8.26
C ASP A 186 -6.39 -22.63 9.17
N LEU A 187 -7.15 -21.53 8.95
CA LEU A 187 -7.13 -20.30 9.75
C LEU A 187 -8.55 -19.72 9.89
#